data_acc5fcb6f4e2d709a03de569d31088e1
#
_entry.id   acc5fcb6f4e2d709a03de569d31088e1
#
_cell.length_a   1.000
_cell.length_b   1.000
_cell.length_c   1.000
_cell.angle_alpha   90.00
_cell.angle_beta   90.00
_cell.angle_gamma   90.00
#
_symmetry.space_group_name_H-M   'P 1'
#
loop_
_entity.id
_entity.type
_entity.pdbx_description
1 polymer ?
#
loop_
_entity_poly.entity_id
_entity_poly.type
_entity_poly.pdbx_seq_one_letter_code
_entity_poly.pdbx_strand_id
1 'polypeptide(L)'
;MIRRTTRRRFLRTAAWTGVGACVWPVPRLAAAGLSANEKLNVGVVGVGGRGASNMNAVARTENIVALCDVDARRLAQAAEKYPRARQYADYRRMLQQNDIDAVVVNTPDHTHAVISLAAMLLGKHVYCEKPLASSVYEARLMADVAARTGVVTQMGNQVHASDHLRRVAELLKAGVLGRVEKVVAVCHKVLRHSGGDLPTDTPPVPEQLDWDQWLGPVPERPYHPAYHPGGWRVFWGFGSGNFADMGCHILDAPYWGLNLGYPVRIEAEGPPPNPDVAPKSKLVRYHFEREEGGSPLEVVWYDGELAPAGEVIEGVSDGVMVIGERGRLIYNFRGGATQLLPTETFAGIELPEPTLTRPQNHYVEWTEACKGRGETSSDFHYGGALSEVVLAGVVAYRVGEPLDWNGREMRAANCPEAEPLIRPPARSGWFPEL
;
A
#
# COMPACT_ATOMS: atom_id res chain seq x y z
N MET A 1 -36.76 22.18 47.20
CA MET A 1 -35.42 22.31 47.83
C MET A 1 -34.47 21.30 47.17
N ILE A 2 -33.72 21.73 46.21
CA ILE A 2 -32.75 20.86 45.49
C ILE A 2 -31.37 21.12 46.12
N ARG A 3 -30.82 20.12 46.84
CA ARG A 3 -29.47 20.20 47.40
C ARG A 3 -28.43 19.92 46.33
N ARG A 4 -27.62 20.91 46.01
CA ARG A 4 -26.42 20.79 45.16
C ARG A 4 -25.34 19.98 45.90
N THR A 5 -24.96 18.83 45.33
CA THR A 5 -23.82 18.02 45.81
C THR A 5 -22.52 18.57 45.19
N THR A 6 -21.54 18.91 46.03
CA THR A 6 -20.26 19.49 45.63
C THR A 6 -19.28 18.41 45.14
N ARG A 7 -18.42 18.77 44.20
CA ARG A 7 -17.35 17.94 43.58
C ARG A 7 -16.48 17.11 44.55
N ARG A 8 -16.41 17.48 45.79
CA ARG A 8 -15.61 16.79 46.83
C ARG A 8 -16.21 15.47 47.35
N ARG A 9 -17.50 15.22 47.17
CA ARG A 9 -18.18 14.01 47.64
C ARG A 9 -18.19 12.88 46.63
N PHE A 10 -17.93 13.17 45.36
CA PHE A 10 -17.84 12.16 44.30
C PHE A 10 -16.52 11.37 44.31
N LEU A 11 -15.45 11.91 44.86
CA LEU A 11 -14.12 11.31 44.87
C LEU A 11 -13.83 10.38 46.06
N ARG A 12 -14.81 10.13 46.96
CA ARG A 12 -14.58 9.31 48.17
C ARG A 12 -15.24 7.91 48.14
N THR A 13 -15.94 7.54 47.06
CA THR A 13 -16.67 6.25 46.98
C THR A 13 -16.13 5.29 45.91
N ALA A 14 -14.97 5.57 45.30
CA ALA A 14 -14.34 4.69 44.31
C ALA A 14 -12.99 4.15 44.79
N ALA A 15 -13.00 3.55 45.97
CA ALA A 15 -11.87 2.71 46.40
C ALA A 15 -12.47 1.38 46.86
N TRP A 16 -11.97 0.32 46.21
CA TRP A 16 -12.16 -1.13 46.47
C TRP A 16 -12.95 -1.86 45.37
N THR A 17 -12.18 -2.50 44.58
CA THR A 17 -12.16 -3.83 43.96
C THR A 17 -11.84 -3.81 42.48
N GLY A 18 -10.89 -4.63 42.08
CA GLY A 18 -10.75 -5.14 40.73
C GLY A 18 -9.48 -4.69 40.00
N VAL A 19 -8.52 -5.60 39.86
CA VAL A 19 -7.44 -5.55 38.91
C VAL A 19 -8.07 -5.52 37.52
N GLY A 20 -8.12 -4.34 36.92
CA GLY A 20 -8.58 -4.09 35.53
C GLY A 20 -7.46 -3.37 34.80
N ALA A 21 -7.06 -3.89 33.67
CA ALA A 21 -6.10 -3.28 32.76
C ALA A 21 -6.42 -1.80 32.56
N CYS A 22 -5.52 -0.91 33.02
CA CYS A 22 -5.62 0.51 32.69
C CYS A 22 -5.39 0.75 31.25
N VAL A 23 -6.46 0.75 30.45
CA VAL A 23 -6.46 1.40 29.13
C VAL A 23 -6.46 2.91 29.43
N TRP A 24 -5.31 3.52 29.34
CA TRP A 24 -5.21 4.96 29.32
C TRP A 24 -5.89 5.47 28.06
N PRO A 25 -6.91 6.33 28.16
CA PRO A 25 -7.38 7.02 26.96
C PRO A 25 -6.23 7.94 26.53
N VAL A 26 -5.56 7.58 25.44
CA VAL A 26 -4.70 8.52 24.72
C VAL A 26 -5.64 9.69 24.37
N PRO A 27 -5.32 10.93 24.77
CA PRO A 27 -6.11 12.07 24.33
C PRO A 27 -6.06 12.03 22.79
N ARG A 28 -7.22 11.81 22.16
CA ARG A 28 -7.36 12.14 20.76
C ARG A 28 -6.92 13.60 20.65
N LEU A 29 -5.76 13.86 20.06
CA LEU A 29 -5.47 15.14 19.48
C LEU A 29 -6.59 15.34 18.45
N ALA A 30 -7.66 16.02 18.87
CA ALA A 30 -8.65 16.51 17.92
C ALA A 30 -7.82 17.36 16.95
N ALA A 31 -7.68 16.88 15.73
CA ALA A 31 -7.23 17.72 14.63
C ALA A 31 -8.06 19.00 14.78
N ALA A 32 -7.40 20.12 15.00
CA ALA A 32 -8.06 21.42 15.15
C ALA A 32 -8.96 21.53 13.94
N GLY A 33 -10.30 21.53 14.15
CA GLY A 33 -11.25 21.37 13.07
C GLY A 33 -11.05 22.45 12.04
N LEU A 34 -10.39 22.07 10.94
CA LEU A 34 -10.25 22.92 9.76
C LEU A 34 -11.67 23.30 9.33
N SER A 35 -11.91 24.57 9.10
CA SER A 35 -13.18 25.02 8.53
C SER A 35 -13.41 24.24 7.24
N ALA A 36 -14.64 23.82 6.97
CA ALA A 36 -15.01 23.04 5.78
C ALA A 36 -14.59 23.70 4.45
N ASN A 37 -14.17 24.95 4.47
CA ASN A 37 -13.69 25.74 3.32
C ASN A 37 -12.17 25.98 3.32
N GLU A 38 -11.43 25.52 4.31
CA GLU A 38 -9.98 25.70 4.35
C GLU A 38 -9.27 24.60 3.56
N LYS A 39 -8.23 25.01 2.82
CA LYS A 39 -7.35 24.10 2.12
C LYS A 39 -6.34 23.49 3.09
N LEU A 40 -6.05 22.21 2.92
CA LEU A 40 -4.94 21.57 3.61
C LEU A 40 -3.61 22.15 3.15
N ASN A 41 -2.67 22.29 4.05
CA ASN A 41 -1.28 22.55 3.78
C ASN A 41 -0.52 21.22 3.67
N VAL A 42 -0.06 20.91 2.47
CA VAL A 42 0.50 19.59 2.16
C VAL A 42 2.01 19.69 1.96
N GLY A 43 2.76 18.84 2.66
CA GLY A 43 4.16 18.55 2.40
C GLY A 43 4.29 17.34 1.45
N VAL A 44 5.23 17.40 0.50
CA VAL A 44 5.46 16.34 -0.49
C VAL A 44 6.89 15.83 -0.37
N VAL A 45 7.05 14.53 -0.15
CA VAL A 45 8.36 13.84 -0.11
C VAL A 45 8.48 12.96 -1.36
N GLY A 46 9.55 13.18 -2.14
CA GLY A 46 9.73 12.60 -3.46
C GLY A 46 8.92 13.37 -4.50
N VAL A 47 9.53 14.41 -5.11
CA VAL A 47 8.83 15.35 -6.02
C VAL A 47 9.02 15.01 -7.50
N GLY A 48 9.80 13.97 -7.82
CA GLY A 48 10.05 13.52 -9.20
C GLY A 48 9.09 12.43 -9.67
N GLY A 49 9.02 12.18 -10.98
CA GLY A 49 8.28 11.06 -11.56
C GLY A 49 6.82 10.96 -11.11
N ARG A 50 6.42 9.86 -10.46
CA ARG A 50 5.07 9.68 -9.89
C ARG A 50 4.75 10.77 -8.88
N GLY A 51 5.72 11.18 -8.07
CA GLY A 51 5.55 12.23 -7.08
C GLY A 51 5.14 13.57 -7.70
N ALA A 52 5.69 13.94 -8.84
CA ALA A 52 5.26 15.13 -9.57
C ALA A 52 3.78 15.03 -10.01
N SER A 53 3.34 13.84 -10.45
CA SER A 53 1.94 13.63 -10.83
C SER A 53 0.99 13.75 -9.65
N ASN A 54 1.32 13.12 -8.51
CA ASN A 54 0.52 13.17 -7.30
C ASN A 54 0.46 14.57 -6.70
N MET A 55 1.62 15.24 -6.60
CA MET A 55 1.72 16.64 -6.17
C MET A 55 0.83 17.56 -7.01
N ASN A 56 0.88 17.41 -8.34
CA ASN A 56 0.05 18.21 -9.24
C ASN A 56 -1.45 17.91 -9.09
N ALA A 57 -1.82 16.67 -8.79
CA ALA A 57 -3.21 16.30 -8.56
C ALA A 57 -3.74 16.90 -7.26
N VAL A 58 -2.98 16.81 -6.17
CA VAL A 58 -3.32 17.39 -4.85
C VAL A 58 -3.36 18.92 -4.91
N ALA A 59 -2.42 19.54 -5.63
CA ALA A 59 -2.35 21.00 -5.77
C ALA A 59 -3.57 21.64 -6.48
N ARG A 60 -4.44 20.84 -7.11
CA ARG A 60 -5.69 21.36 -7.70
C ARG A 60 -6.67 21.85 -6.65
N THR A 61 -6.64 21.24 -5.47
CA THR A 61 -7.59 21.53 -4.39
C THR A 61 -6.92 22.05 -3.13
N GLU A 62 -5.66 21.70 -2.89
CA GLU A 62 -4.94 21.99 -1.65
C GLU A 62 -3.70 22.86 -1.86
N ASN A 63 -3.08 23.34 -0.78
CA ASN A 63 -1.85 24.12 -0.80
C ASN A 63 -0.64 23.20 -0.73
N ILE A 64 0.34 23.35 -1.61
CA ILE A 64 1.67 22.75 -1.45
C ILE A 64 2.55 23.74 -0.71
N VAL A 65 2.94 23.43 0.54
CA VAL A 65 3.69 24.33 1.44
C VAL A 65 5.11 23.86 1.71
N ALA A 66 5.42 22.59 1.42
CA ALA A 66 6.76 22.04 1.60
C ALA A 66 7.06 20.99 0.53
N LEU A 67 8.30 20.98 0.05
CA LEU A 67 8.85 20.06 -0.94
C LEU A 67 10.10 19.41 -0.35
N CYS A 68 10.22 18.09 -0.48
CA CYS A 68 11.39 17.35 -0.04
C CYS A 68 11.83 16.36 -1.11
N ASP A 69 13.09 16.42 -1.50
CA ASP A 69 13.73 15.42 -2.36
C ASP A 69 15.23 15.38 -2.09
N VAL A 70 15.83 14.22 -2.17
CA VAL A 70 17.27 14.00 -2.02
C VAL A 70 18.06 14.33 -3.29
N ASP A 71 17.39 14.49 -4.43
CA ASP A 71 17.98 15.02 -5.69
C ASP A 71 17.67 16.53 -5.81
N ALA A 72 18.68 17.36 -5.60
CA ALA A 72 18.55 18.81 -5.63
C ALA A 72 18.01 19.36 -6.97
N ARG A 73 18.25 18.67 -8.10
CA ARG A 73 17.72 19.08 -9.41
C ARG A 73 16.20 18.88 -9.47
N ARG A 74 15.69 17.76 -8.95
CA ARG A 74 14.24 17.49 -8.88
C ARG A 74 13.56 18.46 -7.94
N LEU A 75 14.20 18.74 -6.81
CA LEU A 75 13.70 19.71 -5.83
C LEU A 75 13.60 21.12 -6.46
N ALA A 76 14.64 21.57 -7.16
CA ALA A 76 14.65 22.87 -7.85
C ALA A 76 13.54 22.95 -8.91
N GLN A 77 13.38 21.92 -9.76
CA GLN A 77 12.31 21.87 -10.77
C GLN A 77 10.91 21.96 -10.15
N ALA A 78 10.69 21.27 -9.03
CA ALA A 78 9.42 21.34 -8.33
C ALA A 78 9.19 22.73 -7.71
N ALA A 79 10.23 23.36 -7.18
CA ALA A 79 10.18 24.68 -6.58
C ALA A 79 9.87 25.81 -7.60
N GLU A 80 10.31 25.67 -8.84
CA GLU A 80 9.90 26.59 -9.91
C GLU A 80 8.38 26.65 -10.07
N LYS A 81 7.73 25.49 -9.94
CA LYS A 81 6.27 25.38 -10.05
C LYS A 81 5.55 25.80 -8.77
N TYR A 82 6.16 25.58 -7.62
CA TYR A 82 5.59 25.88 -6.30
C TYR A 82 6.52 26.84 -5.51
N PRO A 83 6.71 28.08 -5.97
CA PRO A 83 7.76 28.99 -5.44
C PRO A 83 7.50 29.45 -4.00
N ARG A 84 6.31 29.23 -3.46
CA ARG A 84 5.98 29.54 -2.06
C ARG A 84 6.24 28.38 -1.11
N ALA A 85 6.47 27.16 -1.63
CA ALA A 85 6.76 25.99 -0.81
C ALA A 85 8.21 26.03 -0.30
N ARG A 86 8.41 25.70 0.97
CA ARG A 86 9.75 25.55 1.54
C ARG A 86 10.40 24.28 1.01
N GLN A 87 11.72 24.31 0.80
CA GLN A 87 12.50 23.23 0.23
C GLN A 87 13.33 22.54 1.30
N TYR A 88 13.38 21.20 1.25
CA TYR A 88 14.09 20.37 2.20
C TYR A 88 14.79 19.21 1.47
N ALA A 89 16.03 18.89 1.85
CA ALA A 89 16.70 17.65 1.44
C ALA A 89 16.41 16.49 2.38
N ASP A 90 16.05 16.77 3.64
CA ASP A 90 15.77 15.79 4.69
C ASP A 90 14.30 15.91 5.14
N TYR A 91 13.53 14.82 4.98
CA TYR A 91 12.11 14.77 5.38
C TYR A 91 11.90 15.02 6.88
N ARG A 92 12.85 14.63 7.73
CA ARG A 92 12.76 14.84 9.18
C ARG A 92 12.72 16.32 9.54
N ARG A 93 13.47 17.15 8.80
CA ARG A 93 13.42 18.61 8.93
C ARG A 93 12.13 19.19 8.36
N MET A 94 11.66 18.66 7.23
CA MET A 94 10.38 19.08 6.65
C MET A 94 9.23 18.84 7.64
N LEU A 95 9.20 17.68 8.28
CA LEU A 95 8.13 17.31 9.22
C LEU A 95 8.06 18.19 10.47
N GLN A 96 9.13 18.91 10.81
CA GLN A 96 9.16 19.90 11.89
C GLN A 96 8.45 21.21 11.52
N GLN A 97 8.07 21.42 10.26
CA GLN A 97 7.29 22.59 9.84
C GLN A 97 5.86 22.47 10.41
N ASN A 98 5.47 23.46 11.25
CA ASN A 98 4.26 23.37 12.07
C ASN A 98 2.96 23.52 11.29
N ASP A 99 2.99 24.16 10.14
CA ASP A 99 1.82 24.43 9.30
C ASP A 99 1.54 23.34 8.26
N ILE A 100 2.18 22.18 8.32
CA ILE A 100 1.86 21.00 7.50
C ILE A 100 0.77 20.20 8.18
N ASP A 101 -0.39 20.05 7.50
CA ASP A 101 -1.52 19.23 7.95
C ASP A 101 -1.38 17.78 7.47
N ALA A 102 -0.87 17.59 6.25
CA ALA A 102 -0.83 16.29 5.58
C ALA A 102 0.45 16.12 4.75
N VAL A 103 0.86 14.87 4.55
CA VAL A 103 2.09 14.53 3.83
C VAL A 103 1.78 13.52 2.72
N VAL A 104 2.34 13.77 1.52
CA VAL A 104 2.33 12.84 0.40
C VAL A 104 3.70 12.22 0.26
N VAL A 105 3.79 10.89 0.40
CA VAL A 105 5.04 10.11 0.33
C VAL A 105 5.09 9.39 -1.02
N ASN A 106 6.06 9.73 -1.85
CA ASN A 106 6.21 9.22 -3.22
C ASN A 106 7.65 8.74 -3.50
N THR A 107 8.36 8.40 -2.48
CA THR A 107 9.74 7.94 -2.55
C THR A 107 9.82 6.49 -3.09
N PRO A 108 11.01 5.88 -3.25
CA PRO A 108 11.11 4.44 -3.43
C PRO A 108 10.58 3.66 -2.24
N ASP A 109 10.10 2.43 -2.49
CA ASP A 109 9.36 1.60 -1.53
C ASP A 109 10.04 1.46 -0.17
N HIS A 110 11.37 1.34 -0.13
CA HIS A 110 12.16 1.14 1.08
C HIS A 110 12.16 2.31 2.07
N THR A 111 11.74 3.49 1.65
CA THR A 111 11.65 4.67 2.55
C THR A 111 10.21 5.05 2.89
N HIS A 112 9.21 4.37 2.34
CA HIS A 112 7.80 4.64 2.63
C HIS A 112 7.48 4.57 4.11
N ALA A 113 7.92 3.49 4.78
CA ALA A 113 7.59 3.25 6.18
C ALA A 113 8.19 4.31 7.10
N VAL A 114 9.50 4.57 7.02
CA VAL A 114 10.17 5.51 7.93
C VAL A 114 9.61 6.93 7.83
N ILE A 115 9.25 7.38 6.62
CA ILE A 115 8.67 8.71 6.39
C ILE A 115 7.23 8.78 6.91
N SER A 116 6.41 7.78 6.54
CA SER A 116 5.00 7.74 6.92
C SER A 116 4.81 7.60 8.43
N LEU A 117 5.60 6.74 9.07
CA LEU A 117 5.59 6.57 10.54
C LEU A 117 5.95 7.87 11.25
N ALA A 118 7.02 8.54 10.81
CA ALA A 118 7.40 9.82 11.39
C ALA A 118 6.32 10.90 11.22
N ALA A 119 5.65 10.95 10.06
CA ALA A 119 4.56 11.88 9.83
C ALA A 119 3.34 11.58 10.70
N MET A 120 2.92 10.30 10.81
CA MET A 120 1.77 9.89 11.61
C MET A 120 1.98 10.13 13.10
N LEU A 121 3.18 9.87 13.64
CA LEU A 121 3.51 10.14 15.04
C LEU A 121 3.50 11.64 15.38
N LEU A 122 3.69 12.51 14.39
CA LEU A 122 3.53 13.97 14.51
C LEU A 122 2.09 14.45 14.25
N GLY A 123 1.13 13.52 14.15
CA GLY A 123 -0.29 13.83 13.96
C GLY A 123 -0.65 14.31 12.54
N LYS A 124 0.22 14.11 11.55
CA LYS A 124 -0.02 14.52 10.17
C LYS A 124 -0.73 13.41 9.39
N HIS A 125 -1.75 13.76 8.59
CA HIS A 125 -2.38 12.84 7.67
C HIS A 125 -1.41 12.37 6.59
N VAL A 126 -1.55 11.13 6.09
CA VAL A 126 -0.57 10.55 5.17
C VAL A 126 -1.23 9.92 3.94
N TYR A 127 -0.76 10.31 2.77
CA TYR A 127 -0.93 9.58 1.52
C TYR A 127 0.42 8.95 1.17
N CYS A 128 0.49 7.63 1.00
CA CYS A 128 1.72 6.93 0.66
C CYS A 128 1.54 6.07 -0.59
N GLU A 129 2.47 6.16 -1.55
CA GLU A 129 2.44 5.32 -2.75
C GLU A 129 2.47 3.82 -2.41
N LYS A 130 1.99 3.03 -3.35
CA LYS A 130 1.98 1.56 -3.29
C LYS A 130 3.31 0.96 -3.84
N PRO A 131 3.70 -0.23 -3.36
CA PRO A 131 3.19 -0.93 -2.18
C PRO A 131 3.40 -0.06 -0.93
N LEU A 132 2.58 -0.26 0.09
CA LEU A 132 2.63 0.62 1.26
C LEU A 132 4.01 0.63 1.93
N ALA A 133 4.76 -0.47 1.83
CA ALA A 133 6.10 -0.63 2.35
C ALA A 133 6.92 -1.63 1.51
N SER A 134 8.19 -1.81 1.83
CA SER A 134 9.08 -2.78 1.18
C SER A 134 9.10 -4.15 1.85
N SER A 135 8.56 -4.28 3.06
CA SER A 135 8.48 -5.54 3.81
C SER A 135 7.10 -5.75 4.44
N VAL A 136 6.77 -7.02 4.73
CA VAL A 136 5.51 -7.42 5.39
C VAL A 136 5.40 -6.72 6.75
N TYR A 137 6.47 -6.74 7.54
CA TYR A 137 6.52 -6.11 8.85
C TYR A 137 6.24 -4.60 8.79
N GLU A 138 6.86 -3.89 7.86
CA GLU A 138 6.66 -2.45 7.72
C GLU A 138 5.22 -2.10 7.32
N ALA A 139 4.61 -2.88 6.43
CA ALA A 139 3.22 -2.67 6.01
C ALA A 139 2.26 -2.80 7.21
N ARG A 140 2.43 -3.83 8.06
CA ARG A 140 1.66 -4.00 9.30
C ARG A 140 1.92 -2.86 10.27
N LEU A 141 3.18 -2.51 10.48
CA LEU A 141 3.57 -1.44 11.40
C LEU A 141 2.92 -0.10 11.02
N MET A 142 2.86 0.22 9.74
CA MET A 142 2.19 1.42 9.25
C MET A 142 0.68 1.39 9.53
N ALA A 143 0.01 0.25 9.34
CA ALA A 143 -1.40 0.09 9.67
C ALA A 143 -1.66 0.24 11.17
N ASP A 144 -0.83 -0.38 12.02
CA ASP A 144 -0.94 -0.32 13.48
C ASP A 144 -0.73 1.11 14.01
N VAL A 145 0.25 1.85 13.47
CA VAL A 145 0.50 3.24 13.87
C VAL A 145 -0.61 4.16 13.38
N ALA A 146 -1.14 3.96 12.18
CA ALA A 146 -2.30 4.70 11.69
C ALA A 146 -3.51 4.52 12.63
N ALA A 147 -3.81 3.28 13.03
CA ALA A 147 -4.88 2.98 13.98
C ALA A 147 -4.68 3.64 15.34
N ARG A 148 -3.43 3.65 15.87
CA ARG A 148 -3.11 4.26 17.16
C ARG A 148 -3.19 5.78 17.15
N THR A 149 -2.73 6.41 16.07
CA THR A 149 -2.69 7.87 15.97
C THR A 149 -4.03 8.47 15.53
N GLY A 150 -4.87 7.68 14.85
CA GLY A 150 -6.17 8.12 14.34
C GLY A 150 -6.08 9.16 13.21
N VAL A 151 -4.91 9.32 12.59
CA VAL A 151 -4.74 10.19 11.43
C VAL A 151 -5.37 9.55 10.18
N VAL A 152 -5.84 10.36 9.27
CA VAL A 152 -6.38 9.88 7.98
C VAL A 152 -5.23 9.44 7.10
N THR A 153 -5.34 8.23 6.56
CA THR A 153 -4.32 7.64 5.69
C THR A 153 -4.93 7.14 4.39
N GLN A 154 -4.14 7.09 3.31
CA GLN A 154 -4.54 6.48 2.05
C GLN A 154 -3.34 5.92 1.31
N MET A 155 -3.44 4.67 0.83
CA MET A 155 -2.46 4.08 -0.06
C MET A 155 -2.66 4.56 -1.51
N GLY A 156 -1.57 4.74 -2.24
CA GLY A 156 -1.55 5.26 -3.61
C GLY A 156 -1.89 4.25 -4.71
N ASN A 157 -2.92 3.40 -4.54
CA ASN A 157 -3.48 2.53 -5.57
C ASN A 157 -4.62 3.23 -6.33
N GLN A 158 -4.32 4.31 -7.04
CA GLN A 158 -5.27 5.30 -7.55
C GLN A 158 -6.50 4.74 -8.27
N VAL A 159 -6.38 3.60 -8.94
CA VAL A 159 -7.48 2.96 -9.67
C VAL A 159 -8.60 2.49 -8.72
N HIS A 160 -8.30 2.27 -7.44
CA HIS A 160 -9.27 1.93 -6.39
C HIS A 160 -10.49 2.89 -6.35
N ALA A 161 -10.28 4.17 -6.64
CA ALA A 161 -11.34 5.16 -6.69
C ALA A 161 -12.13 5.19 -8.01
N SER A 162 -11.76 4.38 -9.02
CA SER A 162 -12.46 4.38 -10.30
C SER A 162 -13.82 3.68 -10.21
N ASP A 163 -14.80 4.19 -10.96
CA ASP A 163 -16.12 3.56 -11.06
C ASP A 163 -16.04 2.12 -11.53
N HIS A 164 -15.13 1.86 -12.46
CA HIS A 164 -14.91 0.52 -13.02
C HIS A 164 -14.48 -0.48 -11.93
N LEU A 165 -13.43 -0.18 -11.15
CA LEU A 165 -12.93 -1.11 -10.12
C LEU A 165 -13.95 -1.29 -9.01
N ARG A 166 -14.61 -0.20 -8.58
CA ARG A 166 -15.68 -0.26 -7.58
C ARG A 166 -16.84 -1.12 -8.05
N ARG A 167 -17.22 -1.00 -9.33
CA ARG A 167 -18.27 -1.85 -9.90
C ARG A 167 -17.88 -3.33 -9.87
N VAL A 168 -16.64 -3.67 -10.23
CA VAL A 168 -16.14 -5.05 -10.13
C VAL A 168 -16.22 -5.56 -8.68
N ALA A 169 -15.74 -4.79 -7.72
CA ALA A 169 -15.80 -5.15 -6.30
C ALA A 169 -17.26 -5.37 -5.82
N GLU A 170 -18.19 -4.52 -6.24
CA GLU A 170 -19.63 -4.66 -5.93
C GLU A 170 -20.24 -5.93 -6.50
N LEU A 171 -19.94 -6.27 -7.75
CA LEU A 171 -20.42 -7.50 -8.38
C LEU A 171 -19.90 -8.75 -7.64
N LEU A 172 -18.63 -8.74 -7.24
CA LEU A 172 -18.03 -9.84 -6.47
C LEU A 172 -18.66 -9.93 -5.07
N LYS A 173 -18.78 -8.81 -4.37
CA LYS A 173 -19.38 -8.73 -3.03
C LYS A 173 -20.85 -9.18 -3.01
N ALA A 174 -21.58 -8.91 -4.08
CA ALA A 174 -22.97 -9.34 -4.23
C ALA A 174 -23.12 -10.81 -4.63
N GLY A 175 -22.03 -11.55 -4.83
CA GLY A 175 -22.05 -12.97 -5.16
C GLY A 175 -22.61 -13.28 -6.54
N VAL A 176 -22.46 -12.39 -7.53
CA VAL A 176 -23.02 -12.59 -8.89
C VAL A 176 -22.53 -13.89 -9.52
N LEU A 177 -21.30 -14.32 -9.21
CA LEU A 177 -20.70 -15.57 -9.71
C LEU A 177 -21.10 -16.82 -8.91
N GLY A 178 -21.91 -16.71 -7.84
CA GLY A 178 -22.05 -17.76 -6.84
C GLY A 178 -20.77 -17.89 -6.01
N ARG A 179 -20.48 -19.10 -5.52
CA ARG A 179 -19.22 -19.36 -4.80
C ARG A 179 -18.06 -19.22 -5.77
N VAL A 180 -17.14 -18.29 -5.45
CA VAL A 180 -15.91 -18.10 -6.24
C VAL A 180 -14.93 -19.22 -5.91
N GLU A 181 -14.38 -19.87 -6.91
CA GLU A 181 -13.47 -21.02 -6.78
C GLU A 181 -12.02 -20.64 -7.02
N LYS A 182 -11.77 -19.75 -7.99
CA LYS A 182 -10.42 -19.35 -8.39
C LYS A 182 -10.39 -17.88 -8.85
N VAL A 183 -9.29 -17.20 -8.54
CA VAL A 183 -8.93 -15.90 -9.10
C VAL A 183 -7.62 -16.03 -9.86
N VAL A 184 -7.60 -15.63 -11.12
CA VAL A 184 -6.40 -15.60 -11.96
C VAL A 184 -6.07 -14.15 -12.27
N ALA A 185 -4.91 -13.70 -11.86
CA ALA A 185 -4.38 -12.35 -12.10
C ALA A 185 -3.14 -12.43 -12.97
N VAL A 186 -3.09 -11.63 -14.02
CA VAL A 186 -2.00 -11.65 -15.02
C VAL A 186 -1.42 -10.26 -15.17
N CYS A 187 -0.08 -10.17 -15.17
CA CYS A 187 0.65 -8.96 -15.48
C CYS A 187 1.82 -9.26 -16.42
N HIS A 188 1.74 -8.78 -17.66
CA HIS A 188 2.80 -8.99 -18.67
C HIS A 188 3.93 -7.97 -18.59
N LYS A 189 3.83 -6.99 -17.69
CA LYS A 189 4.88 -6.00 -17.52
C LYS A 189 6.18 -6.66 -17.04
N VAL A 190 7.29 -6.31 -17.69
CA VAL A 190 8.64 -6.67 -17.24
C VAL A 190 9.40 -5.38 -16.94
N LEU A 191 9.94 -5.28 -15.75
CA LEU A 191 10.74 -4.13 -15.33
C LEU A 191 12.15 -4.21 -15.90
N ARG A 192 12.73 -3.06 -16.22
CA ARG A 192 14.14 -2.97 -16.62
C ARG A 192 15.03 -3.53 -15.50
N HIS A 193 16.06 -4.27 -15.87
CA HIS A 193 17.01 -4.98 -15.01
C HIS A 193 16.47 -6.24 -14.29
N SER A 194 15.19 -6.61 -14.45
CA SER A 194 14.69 -7.90 -13.94
C SER A 194 15.49 -9.07 -14.50
N GLY A 195 15.82 -10.04 -13.63
CA GLY A 195 16.58 -11.25 -13.99
C GLY A 195 18.02 -10.98 -14.39
N GLY A 196 18.54 -9.78 -14.10
CA GLY A 196 19.95 -9.44 -14.24
C GLY A 196 20.75 -9.66 -12.95
N ASP A 197 21.94 -9.11 -12.91
CA ASP A 197 22.85 -9.15 -11.78
C ASP A 197 22.98 -7.77 -11.12
N LEU A 198 23.59 -7.74 -9.93
CA LEU A 198 24.03 -6.48 -9.33
C LEU A 198 25.09 -5.80 -10.19
N PRO A 199 25.05 -4.46 -10.28
CA PRO A 199 26.16 -3.72 -10.87
C PRO A 199 27.46 -3.99 -10.12
N THR A 200 28.55 -4.11 -10.85
CA THR A 200 29.90 -4.42 -10.29
C THR A 200 30.80 -3.21 -10.20
N ASP A 201 30.53 -2.17 -10.97
CA ASP A 201 31.25 -0.90 -10.91
C ASP A 201 30.64 0.05 -9.88
N THR A 202 31.48 0.97 -9.41
CA THR A 202 31.12 1.92 -8.34
C THR A 202 31.43 3.37 -8.79
N PRO A 203 30.62 3.91 -9.70
CA PRO A 203 30.79 5.29 -10.13
C PRO A 203 30.56 6.27 -8.96
N PRO A 204 31.15 7.48 -9.04
CA PRO A 204 30.96 8.49 -8.00
C PRO A 204 29.49 8.87 -7.87
N VAL A 205 29.09 9.18 -6.64
CA VAL A 205 27.75 9.76 -6.38
C VAL A 205 27.66 11.11 -7.10
N PRO A 206 26.59 11.36 -7.87
CA PRO A 206 26.35 12.67 -8.47
C PRO A 206 26.25 13.78 -7.41
N GLU A 207 26.90 14.92 -7.64
CA GLU A 207 26.97 16.03 -6.67
C GLU A 207 25.58 16.51 -6.16
N GLN A 208 24.54 16.40 -7.00
CA GLN A 208 23.19 16.84 -6.65
C GLN A 208 22.38 15.80 -5.85
N LEU A 209 22.93 14.59 -5.61
CA LEU A 209 22.22 13.49 -4.95
C LEU A 209 22.78 13.23 -3.56
N ASP A 210 21.95 13.36 -2.54
CA ASP A 210 22.26 12.85 -1.20
C ASP A 210 22.01 11.33 -1.16
N TRP A 211 23.08 10.56 -1.41
CA TRP A 211 22.98 9.11 -1.51
C TRP A 211 22.68 8.43 -0.17
N ASP A 212 23.13 8.97 0.95
CA ASP A 212 22.85 8.43 2.27
C ASP A 212 21.36 8.58 2.63
N GLN A 213 20.80 9.75 2.37
CA GLN A 213 19.35 9.98 2.54
C GLN A 213 18.52 9.14 1.57
N TRP A 214 19.03 8.90 0.35
CA TRP A 214 18.36 8.03 -0.63
C TRP A 214 18.34 6.59 -0.17
N LEU A 215 19.46 6.06 0.38
CA LEU A 215 19.55 4.70 0.97
C LEU A 215 18.58 4.53 2.14
N GLY A 216 18.38 5.56 2.94
CA GLY A 216 17.46 5.49 4.07
C GLY A 216 17.80 4.35 5.03
N PRO A 217 16.81 3.49 5.41
CA PRO A 217 17.00 2.40 6.35
C PRO A 217 17.76 1.19 5.77
N VAL A 218 18.03 1.16 4.47
CA VAL A 218 18.70 0.03 3.81
C VAL A 218 20.20 0.00 4.15
N PRO A 219 20.83 -1.18 4.30
CA PRO A 219 22.26 -1.27 4.50
C PRO A 219 23.07 -0.50 3.45
N GLU A 220 24.17 0.08 3.88
CA GLU A 220 25.05 0.86 3.00
C GLU A 220 25.52 0.07 1.81
N ARG A 221 25.47 0.69 0.63
CA ARG A 221 26.02 0.18 -0.61
C ARG A 221 26.47 1.31 -1.53
N PRO A 222 27.45 1.06 -2.42
CA PRO A 222 27.88 2.05 -3.40
C PRO A 222 26.73 2.50 -4.30
N TYR A 223 26.80 3.77 -4.72
CA TYR A 223 25.89 4.31 -5.73
C TYR A 223 26.08 3.62 -7.08
N HIS A 224 24.98 3.43 -7.79
CA HIS A 224 25.00 3.07 -9.20
C HIS A 224 23.77 3.63 -9.93
N PRO A 225 23.91 4.09 -11.21
CA PRO A 225 22.78 4.63 -11.98
C PRO A 225 21.70 3.59 -12.33
N ALA A 226 21.97 2.30 -12.17
CA ALA A 226 20.93 1.27 -12.24
C ALA A 226 19.91 1.37 -11.10
N TYR A 227 20.28 1.93 -9.96
CA TYR A 227 19.37 2.12 -8.82
C TYR A 227 18.55 3.42 -8.96
N HIS A 228 19.25 4.54 -9.07
CA HIS A 228 18.64 5.86 -9.18
C HIS A 228 18.96 6.47 -10.56
N PRO A 229 17.98 7.05 -11.27
CA PRO A 229 16.68 7.50 -10.77
C PRO A 229 15.50 6.54 -10.94
N GLY A 230 15.59 5.39 -11.52
CA GLY A 230 14.38 4.65 -11.87
C GLY A 230 14.45 3.11 -11.88
N GLY A 231 15.65 2.51 -11.75
CA GLY A 231 15.80 1.05 -11.83
C GLY A 231 15.64 0.29 -10.50
N TRP A 232 15.52 0.97 -9.40
CA TRP A 232 15.56 0.45 -8.03
C TRP A 232 14.55 -0.67 -7.74
N ARG A 233 13.38 -0.69 -8.42
CA ARG A 233 12.28 -1.60 -8.11
C ARG A 233 12.63 -3.07 -8.15
N VAL A 234 13.61 -3.47 -8.95
CA VAL A 234 13.99 -4.88 -9.12
C VAL A 234 15.06 -5.34 -8.12
N PHE A 235 15.72 -4.43 -7.42
CA PHE A 235 16.72 -4.75 -6.43
C PHE A 235 16.08 -4.89 -5.05
N TRP A 236 16.17 -6.09 -4.45
CA TRP A 236 15.44 -6.45 -3.23
C TRP A 236 15.66 -5.52 -2.04
N GLY A 237 16.80 -4.82 -2.00
CA GLY A 237 17.06 -3.82 -0.97
C GLY A 237 16.22 -2.55 -1.10
N PHE A 238 15.68 -2.26 -2.30
CA PHE A 238 15.02 -0.98 -2.60
C PHE A 238 13.56 -1.13 -3.03
N GLY A 239 13.22 -2.26 -3.61
CA GLY A 239 11.88 -2.57 -4.07
C GLY A 239 11.66 -4.08 -4.08
N SER A 240 10.47 -4.51 -4.42
CA SER A 240 10.04 -5.91 -4.34
C SER A 240 9.59 -6.47 -5.70
N GLY A 241 10.20 -5.94 -6.78
CA GLY A 241 10.00 -6.42 -8.15
C GLY A 241 8.66 -6.03 -8.76
N ASN A 242 8.36 -6.64 -9.91
CA ASN A 242 7.15 -6.33 -10.66
C ASN A 242 5.86 -6.67 -9.88
N PHE A 243 5.87 -7.77 -9.13
CA PHE A 243 4.69 -8.17 -8.37
C PHE A 243 4.30 -7.10 -7.34
N ALA A 244 5.23 -6.59 -6.54
CA ALA A 244 4.93 -5.52 -5.60
C ALA A 244 4.52 -4.21 -6.30
N ASP A 245 5.12 -3.92 -7.48
CA ASP A 245 4.74 -2.75 -8.28
C ASP A 245 3.30 -2.84 -8.82
N MET A 246 2.82 -4.03 -9.20
CA MET A 246 1.55 -4.20 -9.88
C MET A 246 0.48 -4.94 -9.06
N GLY A 247 0.88 -5.76 -8.10
CA GLY A 247 -0.03 -6.60 -7.32
C GLY A 247 -1.09 -5.80 -6.55
N CYS A 248 -0.70 -4.70 -5.91
CA CYS A 248 -1.63 -3.81 -5.21
C CYS A 248 -2.63 -3.09 -6.13
N HIS A 249 -2.43 -3.13 -7.45
CA HIS A 249 -3.40 -2.61 -8.41
C HIS A 249 -4.31 -3.71 -8.97
N ILE A 250 -3.72 -4.85 -9.33
CA ILE A 250 -4.43 -5.88 -10.08
C ILE A 250 -5.25 -6.78 -9.13
N LEU A 251 -4.70 -7.09 -7.93
CA LEU A 251 -5.41 -7.87 -6.91
C LEU A 251 -6.40 -7.04 -6.08
N ASP A 252 -6.48 -5.73 -6.28
CA ASP A 252 -7.28 -4.80 -5.48
C ASP A 252 -8.77 -5.18 -5.49
N ALA A 253 -9.40 -5.27 -6.64
CA ALA A 253 -10.84 -5.56 -6.72
C ALA A 253 -11.24 -6.95 -6.18
N PRO A 254 -10.54 -8.06 -6.50
CA PRO A 254 -10.88 -9.33 -5.88
C PRO A 254 -10.57 -9.36 -4.37
N TYR A 255 -9.50 -8.72 -3.92
CA TYR A 255 -9.20 -8.61 -2.49
C TYR A 255 -10.32 -7.89 -1.74
N TRP A 256 -10.79 -6.78 -2.28
CA TRP A 256 -11.88 -5.98 -1.70
C TRP A 256 -13.24 -6.66 -1.83
N GLY A 257 -13.60 -7.09 -3.05
CA GLY A 257 -14.93 -7.61 -3.36
C GLY A 257 -15.22 -8.99 -2.75
N LEU A 258 -14.21 -9.82 -2.56
CA LEU A 258 -14.32 -11.13 -1.91
C LEU A 258 -13.98 -11.10 -0.42
N ASN A 259 -13.63 -9.92 0.12
CA ASN A 259 -13.24 -9.75 1.51
C ASN A 259 -12.13 -10.74 1.91
N LEU A 260 -11.10 -10.85 1.07
CA LEU A 260 -9.97 -11.75 1.33
C LEU A 260 -9.18 -11.22 2.53
N GLY A 261 -8.96 -12.02 3.51
CA GLY A 261 -8.07 -11.69 4.63
C GLY A 261 -6.61 -12.09 4.30
N TYR A 262 -6.02 -12.88 5.19
CA TYR A 262 -4.69 -13.45 4.95
C TYR A 262 -4.81 -14.86 4.38
N PRO A 263 -3.94 -15.25 3.42
CA PRO A 263 -3.86 -16.63 2.98
C PRO A 263 -3.33 -17.51 4.12
N VAL A 264 -3.62 -18.79 4.06
CA VAL A 264 -3.06 -19.81 4.99
C VAL A 264 -1.86 -20.52 4.40
N ARG A 265 -1.75 -20.51 3.07
CA ARG A 265 -0.62 -21.12 2.35
C ARG A 265 -0.26 -20.26 1.14
N ILE A 266 1.04 -20.13 0.90
CA ILE A 266 1.61 -19.37 -0.21
C ILE A 266 2.66 -20.22 -0.90
N GLU A 267 2.56 -20.35 -2.22
CA GLU A 267 3.50 -21.10 -3.05
C GLU A 267 4.01 -20.19 -4.17
N ALA A 268 5.25 -20.34 -4.57
CA ALA A 268 5.80 -19.56 -5.68
C ALA A 268 6.66 -20.45 -6.59
N GLU A 269 6.58 -20.21 -7.88
CA GLU A 269 7.32 -20.91 -8.92
C GLU A 269 7.98 -19.89 -9.86
N GLY A 270 9.14 -20.24 -10.42
CA GLY A 270 9.86 -19.38 -11.34
C GLY A 270 11.30 -19.81 -11.51
N PRO A 271 12.15 -18.97 -12.13
CA PRO A 271 13.59 -19.18 -12.15
C PRO A 271 14.14 -19.31 -10.73
N PRO A 272 15.32 -19.97 -10.53
CA PRO A 272 15.97 -20.00 -9.23
C PRO A 272 16.09 -18.59 -8.63
N PRO A 273 15.73 -18.40 -7.34
CA PRO A 273 15.78 -17.10 -6.71
C PRO A 273 17.19 -16.48 -6.75
N ASN A 274 17.30 -15.29 -7.31
CA ASN A 274 18.51 -14.48 -7.19
C ASN A 274 18.46 -13.73 -5.85
N PRO A 275 19.52 -13.74 -5.04
CA PRO A 275 19.50 -13.10 -3.71
C PRO A 275 19.32 -11.58 -3.75
N ASP A 276 19.62 -10.94 -4.88
CA ASP A 276 19.71 -9.48 -5.01
C ASP A 276 18.67 -8.88 -5.96
N VAL A 277 18.22 -9.63 -6.97
CA VAL A 277 17.46 -9.09 -8.09
C VAL A 277 16.19 -9.89 -8.36
N ALA A 278 15.09 -9.21 -8.59
CA ALA A 278 13.81 -9.79 -8.93
C ALA A 278 13.84 -10.47 -10.32
N PRO A 279 13.15 -11.60 -10.51
CA PRO A 279 13.07 -12.29 -11.79
C PRO A 279 12.27 -11.52 -12.83
N LYS A 280 12.39 -11.92 -14.11
CA LYS A 280 11.53 -11.43 -15.19
C LYS A 280 10.10 -11.96 -15.10
N SER A 281 9.97 -13.16 -14.56
CA SER A 281 8.71 -13.88 -14.48
C SER A 281 8.66 -14.78 -13.26
N LYS A 282 7.49 -14.91 -12.66
CA LYS A 282 7.18 -15.87 -11.59
C LYS A 282 5.67 -16.08 -11.52
N LEU A 283 5.29 -17.17 -10.89
CA LEU A 283 3.93 -17.46 -10.48
C LEU A 283 3.88 -17.43 -8.95
N VAL A 284 2.80 -16.89 -8.39
CA VAL A 284 2.51 -16.98 -6.96
C VAL A 284 1.09 -17.47 -6.78
N ARG A 285 0.92 -18.49 -5.95
CA ARG A 285 -0.37 -19.09 -5.62
C ARG A 285 -0.66 -18.92 -4.15
N TYR A 286 -1.87 -18.43 -3.85
CA TYR A 286 -2.37 -18.25 -2.50
C TYR A 286 -3.57 -19.13 -2.26
N HIS A 287 -3.68 -19.70 -1.06
CA HIS A 287 -4.83 -20.42 -0.59
C HIS A 287 -5.45 -19.67 0.58
N PHE A 288 -6.71 -19.24 0.40
CA PHE A 288 -7.48 -18.54 1.44
C PHE A 288 -8.51 -19.50 2.01
N GLU A 289 -8.55 -19.62 3.34
CA GLU A 289 -9.61 -20.38 4.01
C GLU A 289 -10.98 -19.76 3.77
N ARG A 290 -12.01 -20.59 3.85
CA ARG A 290 -13.40 -20.16 3.75
C ARG A 290 -14.06 -20.29 5.12
N GLU A 291 -14.82 -19.27 5.52
CA GLU A 291 -15.59 -19.29 6.78
C GLU A 291 -16.59 -20.45 6.80
N GLU A 292 -17.18 -20.80 5.66
CA GLU A 292 -18.15 -21.89 5.52
C GLU A 292 -17.50 -23.28 5.41
N GLY A 293 -16.18 -23.36 5.45
CA GLY A 293 -15.43 -24.59 5.19
C GLY A 293 -15.39 -24.97 3.70
N GLY A 294 -14.86 -26.16 3.39
CA GLY A 294 -14.66 -26.65 2.03
C GLY A 294 -13.27 -26.39 1.47
N SER A 295 -13.09 -26.55 0.16
CA SER A 295 -11.80 -26.28 -0.49
C SER A 295 -11.45 -24.80 -0.41
N PRO A 296 -10.19 -24.45 -0.09
CA PRO A 296 -9.73 -23.05 -0.07
C PRO A 296 -9.99 -22.34 -1.39
N LEU A 297 -10.16 -21.01 -1.33
CA LEU A 297 -10.14 -20.18 -2.53
C LEU A 297 -8.71 -20.05 -3.02
N GLU A 298 -8.48 -20.40 -4.26
CA GLU A 298 -7.18 -20.23 -4.92
C GLU A 298 -7.10 -18.87 -5.60
N VAL A 299 -6.04 -18.12 -5.32
CA VAL A 299 -5.68 -16.88 -6.03
C VAL A 299 -4.31 -17.07 -6.65
N VAL A 300 -4.22 -16.98 -7.99
CA VAL A 300 -2.99 -17.17 -8.73
C VAL A 300 -2.58 -15.88 -9.41
N TRP A 301 -1.34 -15.46 -9.19
CA TRP A 301 -0.69 -14.36 -9.88
C TRP A 301 0.32 -14.89 -10.89
N TYR A 302 0.22 -14.44 -12.12
CA TYR A 302 1.20 -14.68 -13.18
C TYR A 302 1.95 -13.40 -13.51
N ASP A 303 3.27 -13.46 -13.48
CA ASP A 303 4.17 -12.34 -13.73
C ASP A 303 5.01 -12.62 -14.99
N GLY A 304 5.05 -11.68 -15.92
CA GLY A 304 5.79 -11.80 -17.16
C GLY A 304 5.19 -12.84 -18.12
N GLU A 305 6.01 -13.78 -18.59
CA GLU A 305 5.66 -14.74 -19.66
C GLU A 305 5.13 -16.09 -19.14
N LEU A 306 4.88 -16.23 -17.85
CA LEU A 306 4.51 -17.53 -17.25
C LEU A 306 3.01 -17.87 -17.31
N ALA A 307 2.18 -16.99 -17.83
CA ALA A 307 0.73 -17.28 -17.93
C ALA A 307 0.48 -18.44 -18.92
N PRO A 308 -0.15 -19.55 -18.49
CA PRO A 308 -0.43 -20.67 -19.36
C PRO A 308 -1.42 -20.31 -20.47
N ALA A 309 -1.30 -20.92 -21.64
CA ALA A 309 -2.14 -20.67 -22.83
C ALA A 309 -3.63 -20.94 -22.59
N GLY A 310 -4.18 -21.37 -21.61
CA GLY A 310 -5.62 -21.53 -21.30
C GLY A 310 -6.11 -20.57 -20.20
N GLU A 311 -5.20 -19.96 -19.47
CA GLU A 311 -5.48 -18.97 -18.42
C GLU A 311 -5.13 -17.53 -18.90
N VAL A 312 -4.59 -17.40 -20.12
CA VAL A 312 -4.41 -16.09 -20.76
C VAL A 312 -5.78 -15.53 -21.07
N ILE A 313 -6.05 -14.38 -20.50
CA ILE A 313 -7.29 -13.65 -20.76
C ILE A 313 -7.12 -13.00 -22.14
N GLU A 314 -7.76 -13.55 -23.14
CA GLU A 314 -7.66 -13.07 -24.53
C GLU A 314 -7.97 -11.55 -24.57
N GLY A 315 -7.04 -10.76 -25.10
CA GLY A 315 -7.18 -9.30 -25.21
C GLY A 315 -6.92 -8.50 -23.92
N VAL A 316 -6.48 -9.12 -22.83
CA VAL A 316 -6.17 -8.44 -21.55
C VAL A 316 -4.73 -8.68 -21.15
N SER A 317 -3.87 -7.68 -21.29
CA SER A 317 -2.44 -7.76 -20.93
C SER A 317 -2.19 -7.67 -19.42
N ASP A 318 -3.02 -6.89 -18.71
CA ASP A 318 -2.93 -6.69 -17.27
C ASP A 318 -4.34 -6.76 -16.68
N GLY A 319 -4.75 -7.90 -16.17
CA GLY A 319 -6.13 -8.06 -15.72
C GLY A 319 -6.38 -9.28 -14.84
N VAL A 320 -7.64 -9.51 -14.58
CA VAL A 320 -8.10 -10.55 -13.68
C VAL A 320 -9.28 -11.31 -14.29
N MET A 321 -9.27 -12.62 -14.09
CA MET A 321 -10.39 -13.51 -14.29
C MET A 321 -10.79 -14.12 -12.94
N VAL A 322 -12.04 -13.93 -12.55
CA VAL A 322 -12.64 -14.56 -11.37
C VAL A 322 -13.59 -15.64 -11.81
N ILE A 323 -13.36 -16.86 -11.34
CA ILE A 323 -14.12 -18.06 -11.71
C ILE A 323 -14.98 -18.49 -10.53
N GLY A 324 -16.27 -18.66 -10.75
CA GLY A 324 -17.21 -19.16 -9.76
C GLY A 324 -18.20 -20.16 -10.35
N GLU A 325 -19.10 -20.66 -9.53
CA GLU A 325 -20.07 -21.72 -9.89
C GLU A 325 -20.97 -21.36 -11.08
N ARG A 326 -21.29 -20.06 -11.26
CA ARG A 326 -22.18 -19.60 -12.33
C ARG A 326 -21.46 -19.19 -13.60
N GLY A 327 -20.13 -19.11 -13.55
CA GLY A 327 -19.33 -18.63 -14.68
C GLY A 327 -18.15 -17.81 -14.25
N ARG A 328 -17.73 -16.87 -15.09
CA ARG A 328 -16.53 -16.07 -14.84
C ARG A 328 -16.74 -14.58 -15.12
N LEU A 329 -16.03 -13.77 -14.35
CA LEU A 329 -15.93 -12.33 -14.54
C LEU A 329 -14.52 -11.99 -14.99
N ILE A 330 -14.37 -11.23 -16.08
CA ILE A 330 -13.08 -10.82 -16.65
C ILE A 330 -13.04 -9.30 -16.72
N TYR A 331 -11.93 -8.70 -16.32
CA TYR A 331 -11.72 -7.26 -16.43
C TYR A 331 -10.24 -6.89 -16.53
N ASN A 332 -9.95 -5.73 -17.13
CA ASN A 332 -8.65 -5.08 -17.07
C ASN A 332 -8.64 -4.10 -15.88
N PHE A 333 -7.58 -4.10 -15.07
CA PHE A 333 -7.54 -3.26 -13.87
C PHE A 333 -7.54 -1.75 -14.19
N ARG A 334 -7.07 -1.33 -15.38
CA ARG A 334 -7.04 0.08 -15.78
C ARG A 334 -8.39 0.63 -16.25
N GLY A 335 -9.36 -0.23 -16.46
CA GLY A 335 -10.67 0.12 -17.01
C GLY A 335 -11.00 -0.64 -18.28
N GLY A 336 -12.14 -0.32 -18.89
CA GLY A 336 -12.68 -1.02 -20.04
C GLY A 336 -13.92 -1.84 -19.71
N ALA A 337 -14.31 -2.75 -20.59
CA ALA A 337 -15.49 -3.57 -20.37
C ALA A 337 -15.21 -4.68 -19.35
N THR A 338 -16.10 -4.81 -18.37
CA THR A 338 -16.20 -6.00 -17.51
C THR A 338 -17.06 -7.03 -18.25
N GLN A 339 -16.58 -8.26 -18.36
CA GLN A 339 -17.28 -9.34 -19.05
C GLN A 339 -17.76 -10.37 -18.04
N LEU A 340 -19.02 -10.74 -18.11
CA LEU A 340 -19.61 -11.89 -17.42
C LEU A 340 -19.86 -12.99 -18.45
N LEU A 341 -19.26 -14.16 -18.25
CA LEU A 341 -19.28 -15.29 -19.19
C LEU A 341 -19.65 -16.60 -18.49
N PRO A 342 -20.39 -17.53 -19.17
CA PRO A 342 -20.93 -17.33 -20.52
C PRO A 342 -22.06 -16.31 -20.52
N THR A 343 -22.19 -15.55 -21.62
CA THR A 343 -23.16 -14.43 -21.71
C THR A 343 -24.59 -14.89 -21.48
N GLU A 344 -24.94 -16.09 -21.91
CA GLU A 344 -26.28 -16.67 -21.76
C GLU A 344 -26.68 -16.87 -20.30
N THR A 345 -25.72 -17.23 -19.44
CA THR A 345 -25.96 -17.40 -18.00
C THR A 345 -26.34 -16.09 -17.32
N PHE A 346 -25.79 -14.98 -17.79
CA PHE A 346 -25.99 -13.67 -17.20
C PHE A 346 -26.99 -12.78 -17.98
N ALA A 347 -27.52 -13.30 -19.09
CA ALA A 347 -28.55 -12.60 -19.88
C ALA A 347 -29.85 -12.48 -19.05
N GLY A 348 -30.33 -11.25 -18.86
CA GLY A 348 -31.56 -10.98 -18.13
C GLY A 348 -31.44 -11.04 -16.61
N ILE A 349 -30.25 -11.26 -16.06
CA ILE A 349 -30.04 -11.11 -14.60
C ILE A 349 -29.99 -9.65 -14.27
N GLU A 350 -30.82 -9.23 -13.29
CA GLU A 350 -30.73 -7.90 -12.71
C GLU A 350 -29.47 -7.82 -11.86
N LEU A 351 -28.50 -6.99 -12.31
CA LEU A 351 -27.26 -6.77 -11.59
C LEU A 351 -27.52 -5.89 -10.36
N PRO A 352 -26.82 -6.13 -9.24
CA PRO A 352 -27.00 -5.35 -8.01
C PRO A 352 -26.73 -3.87 -8.26
N GLU A 353 -27.49 -3.01 -7.58
CA GLU A 353 -27.26 -1.57 -7.60
C GLU A 353 -25.88 -1.20 -7.02
N PRO A 354 -25.26 -0.11 -7.48
CA PRO A 354 -24.03 0.39 -6.90
C PRO A 354 -24.19 0.76 -5.42
N THR A 355 -23.32 0.25 -4.56
CA THR A 355 -23.37 0.47 -3.10
C THR A 355 -22.17 1.25 -2.55
N LEU A 356 -21.05 1.24 -3.26
CA LEU A 356 -19.84 1.96 -2.85
C LEU A 356 -19.96 3.44 -3.23
N THR A 357 -19.33 4.29 -2.44
CA THR A 357 -19.20 5.72 -2.76
C THR A 357 -18.46 5.92 -4.09
N ARG A 358 -18.72 7.03 -4.77
CA ARG A 358 -18.06 7.40 -6.04
C ARG A 358 -17.35 8.75 -5.85
N PRO A 359 -16.12 8.76 -5.29
CA PRO A 359 -15.36 10.00 -5.13
C PRO A 359 -15.00 10.59 -6.50
N GLN A 360 -14.81 11.90 -6.56
CA GLN A 360 -14.39 12.56 -7.79
C GLN A 360 -13.06 11.98 -8.34
N ASN A 361 -12.14 11.65 -7.47
CA ASN A 361 -10.91 10.90 -7.72
C ASN A 361 -10.26 10.50 -6.40
N HIS A 362 -9.24 9.67 -6.49
CA HIS A 362 -8.52 9.12 -5.35
C HIS A 362 -7.89 10.18 -4.41
N TYR A 363 -7.41 11.28 -4.94
CA TYR A 363 -6.79 12.35 -4.14
C TYR A 363 -7.83 13.18 -3.40
N VAL A 364 -8.97 13.46 -4.05
CA VAL A 364 -10.09 14.19 -3.44
C VAL A 364 -10.72 13.36 -2.32
N GLU A 365 -10.86 12.03 -2.50
CA GLU A 365 -11.32 11.14 -1.43
C GLU A 365 -10.47 11.32 -0.16
N TRP A 366 -9.14 11.30 -0.30
CA TRP A 366 -8.23 11.49 0.81
C TRP A 366 -8.30 12.90 1.42
N THR A 367 -8.23 13.96 0.60
CA THR A 367 -8.22 15.32 1.13
C THR A 367 -9.55 15.73 1.77
N GLU A 368 -10.68 15.22 1.27
CA GLU A 368 -11.98 15.43 1.90
C GLU A 368 -12.08 14.66 3.24
N ALA A 369 -11.59 13.43 3.30
CA ALA A 369 -11.50 12.69 4.56
C ALA A 369 -10.61 13.40 5.60
N CYS A 370 -9.46 13.96 5.20
CA CYS A 370 -8.61 14.78 6.07
C CYS A 370 -9.34 16.01 6.65
N LYS A 371 -10.32 16.54 5.93
CA LYS A 371 -11.18 17.66 6.35
C LYS A 371 -12.42 17.21 7.16
N GLY A 372 -12.50 15.90 7.48
CA GLY A 372 -13.65 15.35 8.21
C GLY A 372 -14.89 15.11 7.35
N ARG A 373 -14.75 15.07 6.03
CA ARG A 373 -15.84 14.86 5.07
C ARG A 373 -15.72 13.50 4.40
N GLY A 374 -16.24 12.45 5.02
CA GLY A 374 -16.17 11.08 4.55
C GLY A 374 -14.96 10.32 5.06
N GLU A 375 -14.68 9.19 4.43
CA GLU A 375 -13.62 8.25 4.80
C GLU A 375 -12.84 7.84 3.55
N THR A 376 -11.61 7.38 3.74
CA THR A 376 -10.81 6.78 2.69
C THR A 376 -11.13 5.30 2.56
N SER A 377 -11.31 4.82 1.35
CA SER A 377 -11.59 3.39 1.09
C SER A 377 -10.33 2.52 0.96
N SER A 378 -9.17 3.15 0.77
CA SER A 378 -7.86 2.50 0.75
C SER A 378 -6.95 3.06 1.84
N ASP A 379 -7.44 3.09 3.08
CA ASP A 379 -6.66 3.48 4.24
C ASP A 379 -5.49 2.50 4.50
N PHE A 380 -4.64 2.78 5.47
CA PHE A 380 -3.50 1.91 5.75
C PHE A 380 -3.90 0.58 6.40
N HIS A 381 -5.10 0.45 6.93
CA HIS A 381 -5.59 -0.86 7.36
C HIS A 381 -5.85 -1.76 6.14
N TYR A 382 -6.60 -1.28 5.16
CA TYR A 382 -6.84 -2.00 3.91
C TYR A 382 -5.57 -2.13 3.06
N GLY A 383 -4.91 -1.00 2.79
CA GLY A 383 -3.71 -0.93 1.95
C GLY A 383 -2.53 -1.71 2.53
N GLY A 384 -2.41 -1.72 3.86
CA GLY A 384 -1.43 -2.52 4.59
C GLY A 384 -1.66 -4.01 4.40
N ALA A 385 -2.89 -4.48 4.66
CA ALA A 385 -3.23 -5.90 4.51
C ALA A 385 -3.05 -6.39 3.06
N LEU A 386 -3.45 -5.60 2.06
CA LEU A 386 -3.21 -5.93 0.65
C LEU A 386 -1.70 -5.95 0.32
N SER A 387 -0.94 -4.98 0.82
CA SER A 387 0.53 -4.95 0.63
C SER A 387 1.21 -6.13 1.30
N GLU A 388 0.78 -6.53 2.51
CA GLU A 388 1.29 -7.72 3.20
C GLU A 388 1.09 -8.99 2.37
N VAL A 389 -0.09 -9.21 1.80
CA VAL A 389 -0.37 -10.39 0.95
C VAL A 389 0.58 -10.40 -0.25
N VAL A 390 0.72 -9.28 -0.95
CA VAL A 390 1.62 -9.17 -2.12
C VAL A 390 3.07 -9.42 -1.72
N LEU A 391 3.53 -8.81 -0.62
CA LEU A 391 4.92 -8.95 -0.13
C LEU A 391 5.20 -10.35 0.42
N ALA A 392 4.22 -11.02 1.06
CA ALA A 392 4.36 -12.40 1.48
C ALA A 392 4.57 -13.36 0.30
N GLY A 393 3.95 -13.09 -0.85
CA GLY A 393 4.21 -13.80 -2.10
C GLY A 393 5.63 -13.58 -2.64
N VAL A 394 6.18 -12.37 -2.45
CA VAL A 394 7.59 -12.10 -2.76
C VAL A 394 8.52 -12.88 -1.82
N VAL A 395 8.17 -12.97 -0.52
CA VAL A 395 8.94 -13.77 0.46
C VAL A 395 8.93 -15.25 0.05
N ALA A 396 7.76 -15.82 -0.29
CA ALA A 396 7.66 -17.23 -0.73
C ALA A 396 8.54 -17.52 -1.94
N TYR A 397 8.57 -16.61 -2.94
CA TYR A 397 9.46 -16.76 -4.10
C TYR A 397 10.93 -16.70 -3.70
N ARG A 398 11.32 -15.78 -2.82
CA ARG A 398 12.73 -15.59 -2.42
C ARG A 398 13.27 -16.73 -1.56
N VAL A 399 12.42 -17.33 -0.74
CA VAL A 399 12.75 -18.54 0.03
C VAL A 399 12.85 -19.76 -0.88
N GLY A 400 11.99 -19.83 -1.92
CA GLY A 400 11.93 -20.97 -2.86
C GLY A 400 11.20 -22.18 -2.32
N GLU A 401 10.43 -22.03 -1.24
CA GLU A 401 9.64 -23.09 -0.61
C GLU A 401 8.22 -22.61 -0.30
N PRO A 402 7.22 -23.53 -0.28
CA PRO A 402 5.87 -23.19 0.17
C PRO A 402 5.86 -22.72 1.63
N LEU A 403 5.07 -21.68 1.92
CA LEU A 403 4.92 -21.12 3.26
C LEU A 403 3.54 -21.48 3.83
N ASP A 404 3.52 -22.10 5.02
CA ASP A 404 2.31 -22.19 5.85
C ASP A 404 2.19 -20.87 6.62
N TRP A 405 1.33 -19.97 6.13
CA TRP A 405 1.29 -18.59 6.52
C TRP A 405 0.32 -18.31 7.68
N ASN A 406 0.84 -17.78 8.78
CA ASN A 406 0.03 -17.21 9.84
C ASN A 406 0.01 -15.68 9.70
N GLY A 407 -1.01 -15.16 9.02
CA GLY A 407 -1.13 -13.73 8.77
C GLY A 407 -1.32 -12.90 10.04
N ARG A 408 -1.92 -13.45 11.09
CA ARG A 408 -2.07 -12.75 12.38
C ARG A 408 -0.71 -12.47 13.03
N GLU A 409 0.18 -13.43 12.98
CA GLU A 409 1.53 -13.33 13.55
C GLU A 409 2.58 -12.84 12.55
N MET A 410 2.20 -12.63 11.28
CA MET A 410 3.13 -12.32 10.18
C MET A 410 4.29 -13.32 10.09
N ARG A 411 4.00 -14.61 10.13
CA ARG A 411 5.02 -15.66 10.23
C ARG A 411 4.72 -16.84 9.30
N ALA A 412 5.77 -17.38 8.69
CA ALA A 412 5.74 -18.68 8.05
C ALA A 412 6.00 -19.77 9.09
N ALA A 413 4.97 -20.57 9.44
CA ALA A 413 5.07 -21.53 10.54
C ALA A 413 6.06 -22.67 10.27
N ASN A 414 6.22 -23.04 8.99
CA ASN A 414 7.07 -24.14 8.53
C ASN A 414 8.47 -23.70 8.04
N CYS A 415 8.73 -22.38 7.93
CA CYS A 415 9.94 -21.84 7.31
C CYS A 415 10.54 -20.67 8.11
N PRO A 416 11.37 -20.93 9.13
CA PRO A 416 12.04 -19.88 9.91
C PRO A 416 12.98 -18.98 9.06
N GLU A 417 13.48 -19.49 7.96
CA GLU A 417 14.36 -18.78 7.01
C GLU A 417 13.65 -17.60 6.33
N ALA A 418 12.32 -17.58 6.33
CA ALA A 418 11.52 -16.47 5.83
C ALA A 418 11.59 -15.23 6.74
N GLU A 419 11.89 -15.38 8.03
CA GLU A 419 11.82 -14.28 9.02
C GLU A 419 12.68 -13.07 8.63
N PRO A 420 13.95 -13.19 8.20
CA PRO A 420 14.74 -12.04 7.76
C PRO A 420 14.20 -11.34 6.50
N LEU A 421 13.34 -12.01 5.73
CA LEU A 421 12.68 -11.43 4.56
C LEU A 421 11.35 -10.78 4.91
N ILE A 422 10.66 -11.29 5.93
CA ILE A 422 9.44 -10.69 6.49
C ILE A 422 9.78 -9.41 7.24
N ARG A 423 10.85 -9.44 8.03
CA ARG A 423 11.36 -8.32 8.83
C ARG A 423 12.85 -8.11 8.57
N PRO A 424 13.22 -7.46 7.47
CA PRO A 424 14.62 -7.24 7.13
C PRO A 424 15.30 -6.31 8.15
N PRO A 425 16.62 -6.49 8.38
CA PRO A 425 17.38 -5.60 9.23
C PRO A 425 17.44 -4.19 8.61
N ALA A 426 17.36 -3.18 9.46
CA ALA A 426 17.45 -1.79 9.06
C ALA A 426 18.66 -1.10 9.73
N ARG A 427 19.20 -0.06 9.07
CA ARG A 427 20.19 0.82 9.69
C ARG A 427 19.59 1.51 10.91
N SER A 428 20.38 1.65 11.97
CA SER A 428 19.94 2.34 13.18
C SER A 428 19.65 3.83 12.94
N GLY A 429 18.70 4.40 13.70
CA GLY A 429 18.34 5.82 13.68
C GLY A 429 17.44 6.25 12.51
N TRP A 430 16.94 5.32 11.69
CA TRP A 430 15.99 5.65 10.61
C TRP A 430 14.54 5.46 11.01
N PHE A 431 14.22 4.42 11.76
CA PHE A 431 12.87 4.27 12.30
C PHE A 431 12.68 5.21 13.50
N PRO A 432 11.52 5.91 13.58
CA PRO A 432 11.19 6.69 14.76
C PRO A 432 10.98 5.78 15.99
N GLU A 433 11.12 6.34 17.18
CA GLU A 433 10.70 5.66 18.42
C GLU A 433 9.17 5.48 18.41
N LEU A 434 8.69 4.26 18.71
CA LEU A 434 7.29 3.83 18.55
C LEU A 434 6.54 3.74 19.88
#